data_da035135a2edc2ddf0c9bb3305715b8b
#
_entry.id   da035135a2edc2ddf0c9bb3305715b8b
#
_cell.length_a   1.000
_cell.length_b   1.000
_cell.length_c   1.000
_cell.angle_alpha   90.00
_cell.angle_beta   90.00
_cell.angle_gamma   90.00
#
_symmetry.space_group_name_H-M   'P 1'
#
loop_
_entity.id
_entity.type
_entity.pdbx_description
1 polymer ?
#
loop_
_entity_poly.entity_id
_entity_poly.type
_entity_poly.pdbx_seq_one_letter_code
_entity_poly.pdbx_strand_id
1 'polypeptide(L)'
;PSADRNEPFRMLISAIDYNDYLGRIGIGKIHFGHVKTGDQIVLVSREGNKLNAKVTRLYEFENIKRKEVDEAYGGDIIAIAGLEDLDIGDTLCSPQKVEPIFSLGVEEPRITMNFMVNNSPFAGQDGKYVTTRNLSERLSKELKSNVGLRVEMTESPDVFKVSGRGELHLSILIENMRREGYELQVSRPEVILKKILDVVSEPVEHVIIDVPEAFVGTVIEKLGKRKAELKNMLPFNENTRLEFFIPSRGLIGYRGEFMTDTKGEGILHHNFHSYEPFKGEISHRTRGALVSMETGVATAYSINKLQERSVFFVEPGTKIYEGMVVGENSRDMDMPVNVTRAKQLTNFRASGTDDAIRLEPARLLTLEQALEWI
;
A
#
# COMPACT_ATOMS: atom_id res chain seq x y z
N PRO A 1 -8.41 -5.08 33.12
CA PRO A 1 -7.71 -6.27 33.56
C PRO A 1 -6.68 -5.84 34.58
N SER A 2 -6.77 -6.37 35.80
CA SER A 2 -5.83 -6.08 36.88
C SER A 2 -4.47 -6.68 36.54
N ALA A 3 -3.53 -5.84 36.11
CA ALA A 3 -2.15 -6.25 36.01
C ALA A 3 -1.57 -6.41 37.43
N ASP A 4 -0.84 -7.52 37.68
CA ASP A 4 -0.20 -7.73 38.97
C ASP A 4 1.03 -6.82 39.09
N ARG A 5 0.92 -5.79 39.94
CA ARG A 5 1.98 -4.79 40.16
C ARG A 5 3.13 -5.30 41.00
N ASN A 6 2.97 -6.45 41.67
CA ASN A 6 3.97 -7.04 42.56
C ASN A 6 4.89 -8.03 41.82
N GLU A 7 4.51 -8.47 40.63
CA GLU A 7 5.37 -9.30 39.79
C GLU A 7 6.54 -8.51 39.18
N PRO A 8 7.65 -9.16 38.79
CA PRO A 8 8.70 -8.53 38.03
C PRO A 8 8.23 -7.95 36.70
N PHE A 9 8.81 -6.79 36.32
CA PHE A 9 8.43 -6.06 35.10
C PHE A 9 8.46 -6.93 33.86
N ARG A 10 7.36 -6.89 33.09
CA ARG A 10 7.29 -7.43 31.72
C ARG A 10 6.38 -6.59 30.85
N MET A 11 6.86 -6.23 29.69
CA MET A 11 6.17 -5.40 28.70
C MET A 11 6.36 -6.01 27.31
N LEU A 12 5.28 -6.13 26.54
CA LEU A 12 5.33 -6.53 25.13
C LEU A 12 5.37 -5.27 24.25
N ILE A 13 6.31 -5.25 23.31
CA ILE A 13 6.41 -4.20 22.30
C ILE A 13 5.38 -4.45 21.18
N SER A 14 4.44 -3.54 21.05
CA SER A 14 3.34 -3.63 20.08
C SER A 14 3.50 -2.65 18.91
N ALA A 15 4.27 -1.59 19.08
CA ALA A 15 4.57 -0.60 18.05
C ALA A 15 5.96 -0.02 18.25
N ILE A 16 6.54 0.50 17.17
CA ILE A 16 7.83 1.19 17.18
C ILE A 16 7.64 2.58 16.60
N ASP A 17 8.28 3.55 17.22
CA ASP A 17 8.48 4.89 16.69
C ASP A 17 9.98 5.20 16.61
N TYR A 18 10.34 6.27 15.93
CA TYR A 18 11.71 6.69 15.77
C TYR A 18 11.86 8.20 15.97
N ASN A 19 12.88 8.56 16.71
CA ASN A 19 13.29 9.96 16.89
C ASN A 19 14.80 10.07 16.66
N ASP A 20 15.24 11.08 15.89
CA ASP A 20 16.66 11.24 15.54
C ASP A 20 17.59 11.43 16.77
N TYR A 21 17.06 11.88 17.91
CA TYR A 21 17.81 12.09 19.16
C TYR A 21 17.76 10.89 20.12
N LEU A 22 16.66 10.13 20.09
CA LEU A 22 16.40 9.03 21.03
C LEU A 22 16.58 7.65 20.40
N GLY A 23 16.73 7.58 19.08
CA GLY A 23 16.75 6.34 18.34
C GLY A 23 15.37 5.70 18.25
N ARG A 24 15.31 4.36 18.25
CA ARG A 24 14.06 3.60 18.30
C ARG A 24 13.38 3.74 19.65
N ILE A 25 12.07 3.86 19.62
CA ILE A 25 11.22 4.00 20.79
C ILE A 25 10.20 2.87 20.74
N GLY A 26 10.25 1.98 21.71
CA GLY A 26 9.30 0.88 21.83
C GLY A 26 8.02 1.34 22.53
N ILE A 27 6.89 1.05 21.95
CA ILE A 27 5.56 1.35 22.51
C ILE A 27 4.85 0.04 22.82
N GLY A 28 4.28 -0.04 24.02
CA GLY A 28 3.57 -1.24 24.41
C GLY A 28 2.88 -1.11 25.75
N LYS A 29 2.18 -2.18 26.15
CA LYS A 29 1.52 -2.27 27.43
C LYS A 29 2.41 -3.00 28.43
N ILE A 30 2.51 -2.46 29.64
CA ILE A 30 3.10 -3.18 30.78
C ILE A 30 2.10 -4.24 31.22
N HIS A 31 2.48 -5.51 31.11
CA HIS A 31 1.64 -6.62 31.51
C HIS A 31 1.79 -6.93 33.01
N PHE A 32 2.99 -6.78 33.54
CA PHE A 32 3.32 -7.08 34.94
C PHE A 32 4.33 -6.08 35.50
N GLY A 33 4.26 -5.85 36.81
CA GLY A 33 5.25 -5.09 37.56
C GLY A 33 5.23 -3.58 37.30
N HIS A 34 6.38 -2.98 37.46
CA HIS A 34 6.62 -1.55 37.21
C HIS A 34 8.04 -1.36 36.68
N VAL A 35 8.31 -0.20 36.09
CA VAL A 35 9.60 0.18 35.52
C VAL A 35 9.88 1.65 35.78
N LYS A 36 11.15 1.97 36.04
CA LYS A 36 11.64 3.34 36.26
C LYS A 36 12.69 3.74 35.24
N THR A 37 12.84 5.03 35.03
CA THR A 37 13.96 5.58 34.28
C THR A 37 15.27 5.19 34.97
N GLY A 38 16.21 4.64 34.21
CA GLY A 38 17.48 4.15 34.72
C GLY A 38 17.55 2.66 35.05
N ASP A 39 16.42 1.96 35.07
CA ASP A 39 16.37 0.52 35.34
C ASP A 39 17.13 -0.28 34.28
N GLN A 40 17.79 -1.35 34.76
CA GLN A 40 18.35 -2.38 33.89
C GLN A 40 17.24 -3.35 33.50
N ILE A 41 17.12 -3.63 32.23
CA ILE A 41 16.14 -4.53 31.66
C ILE A 41 16.78 -5.51 30.69
N VAL A 42 16.11 -6.60 30.41
CA VAL A 42 16.50 -7.59 29.39
C VAL A 42 15.48 -7.53 28.26
N LEU A 43 15.95 -7.20 27.08
CA LEU A 43 15.18 -7.36 25.86
C LEU A 43 15.29 -8.81 25.41
N VAL A 44 14.15 -9.46 25.22
CA VAL A 44 14.06 -10.82 24.67
C VAL A 44 13.40 -10.72 23.31
N SER A 45 14.19 -11.04 22.25
CA SER A 45 13.65 -11.06 20.90
C SER A 45 12.68 -12.23 20.70
N ARG A 46 11.88 -12.16 19.66
CA ARG A 46 10.98 -13.26 19.27
C ARG A 46 11.72 -14.58 19.00
N GLU A 47 12.97 -14.50 18.56
CA GLU A 47 13.85 -15.64 18.31
C GLU A 47 14.48 -16.21 19.59
N GLY A 48 14.24 -15.54 20.73
CA GLY A 48 14.79 -15.93 22.03
C GLY A 48 16.17 -15.33 22.37
N ASN A 49 16.72 -14.46 21.51
CA ASN A 49 17.96 -13.74 21.80
C ASN A 49 17.74 -12.76 22.95
N LYS A 50 18.72 -12.64 23.83
CA LYS A 50 18.66 -11.79 25.02
C LYS A 50 19.72 -10.70 24.95
N LEU A 51 19.29 -9.44 25.12
CA LEU A 51 20.15 -8.27 25.16
C LEU A 51 19.89 -7.50 26.46
N ASN A 52 20.95 -7.15 27.18
CA ASN A 52 20.84 -6.26 28.32
C ASN A 52 20.75 -4.82 27.83
N ALA A 53 19.79 -4.08 28.38
CA ALA A 53 19.55 -2.69 28.03
C ALA A 53 19.24 -1.87 29.27
N LYS A 54 19.29 -0.55 29.12
CA LYS A 54 18.94 0.41 30.18
C LYS A 54 17.87 1.35 29.70
N VAL A 55 16.85 1.55 30.50
CA VAL A 55 15.79 2.53 30.25
C VAL A 55 16.37 3.92 30.33
N THR A 56 16.41 4.66 29.21
CA THR A 56 16.91 6.05 29.24
C THR A 56 15.81 7.05 29.49
N ARG A 57 14.62 6.82 28.92
CA ARG A 57 13.44 7.64 29.15
C ARG A 57 12.17 6.83 29.07
N LEU A 58 11.16 7.26 29.82
CA LEU A 58 9.79 6.74 29.83
C LEU A 58 8.81 7.84 29.47
N TYR A 59 7.79 7.48 28.69
CA TYR A 59 6.71 8.38 28.35
C TYR A 59 5.36 7.68 28.50
N GLU A 60 4.41 8.37 29.09
CA GLU A 60 2.99 8.03 29.06
C GLU A 60 2.27 8.78 27.96
N PHE A 61 1.14 8.26 27.52
CA PHE A 61 0.28 8.91 26.53
C PHE A 61 -0.85 9.68 27.22
N GLU A 62 -0.81 11.00 27.08
CA GLU A 62 -1.88 11.89 27.51
C GLU A 62 -2.60 12.42 26.26
N ASN A 63 -3.71 11.76 25.89
CA ASN A 63 -4.37 11.89 24.60
C ASN A 63 -3.39 11.51 23.45
N ILE A 64 -3.04 12.48 22.58
CA ILE A 64 -2.11 12.29 21.46
C ILE A 64 -0.68 12.74 21.76
N LYS A 65 -0.43 13.29 22.95
CA LYS A 65 0.90 13.79 23.36
C LYS A 65 1.60 12.77 24.26
N ARG A 66 2.93 12.75 24.17
CA ARG A 66 3.78 12.01 25.10
C ARG A 66 4.21 12.93 26.24
N LYS A 67 4.05 12.44 27.46
CA LYS A 67 4.49 13.10 28.67
C LYS A 67 5.59 12.24 29.30
N GLU A 68 6.76 12.83 29.53
CA GLU A 68 7.86 12.15 30.21
C GLU A 68 7.49 11.87 31.66
N VAL A 69 7.76 10.65 32.11
CA VAL A 69 7.49 10.18 33.47
C VAL A 69 8.70 9.44 34.02
N ASP A 70 8.87 9.43 35.33
CA ASP A 70 9.98 8.75 35.97
C ASP A 70 9.71 7.26 36.21
N GLU A 71 8.44 6.89 36.28
CA GLU A 71 8.00 5.54 36.66
C GLU A 71 6.63 5.22 36.00
N ALA A 72 6.41 3.94 35.64
CA ALA A 72 5.17 3.45 35.06
C ALA A 72 4.84 2.03 35.56
N TYR A 73 3.55 1.68 35.59
CA TYR A 73 3.03 0.52 36.29
C TYR A 73 2.29 -0.44 35.36
N GLY A 74 2.14 -1.69 35.82
CA GLY A 74 1.33 -2.72 35.16
C GLY A 74 -0.08 -2.23 34.81
N GLY A 75 -0.44 -2.34 33.53
CA GLY A 75 -1.67 -1.83 32.93
C GLY A 75 -1.47 -0.62 32.04
N ASP A 76 -0.41 0.18 32.25
CA ASP A 76 -0.14 1.37 31.49
C ASP A 76 0.37 1.05 30.08
N ILE A 77 0.06 1.93 29.12
CA ILE A 77 0.64 1.95 27.79
C ILE A 77 1.70 3.03 27.79
N ILE A 78 2.94 2.63 27.55
CA ILE A 78 4.09 3.53 27.61
C ILE A 78 4.92 3.48 26.32
N ALA A 79 5.72 4.53 26.15
CA ALA A 79 6.81 4.54 25.20
C ALA A 79 8.15 4.54 25.96
N ILE A 80 9.08 3.66 25.55
CA ILE A 80 10.36 3.46 26.20
C ILE A 80 11.49 3.70 25.20
N ALA A 81 12.50 4.47 25.58
CA ALA A 81 13.67 4.78 24.80
C ALA A 81 14.96 4.25 25.47
N GLY A 82 16.02 4.07 24.66
CA GLY A 82 17.30 3.54 25.11
C GLY A 82 17.60 2.11 24.63
N LEU A 83 16.87 1.65 23.62
CA LEU A 83 16.93 0.31 23.04
C LEU A 83 17.32 0.43 21.57
N GLU A 84 18.51 -0.07 21.20
CA GLU A 84 19.01 0.07 19.82
C GLU A 84 18.38 -0.96 18.87
N ASP A 85 18.32 -2.22 19.29
CA ASP A 85 17.85 -3.36 18.47
C ASP A 85 16.48 -3.84 18.96
N LEU A 86 15.48 -2.97 18.84
CA LEU A 86 14.10 -3.24 19.27
C LEU A 86 13.21 -3.58 18.08
N ASP A 87 12.39 -4.62 18.22
CA ASP A 87 11.42 -4.99 17.20
C ASP A 87 10.02 -5.22 17.78
N ILE A 88 8.99 -5.17 16.92
CA ILE A 88 7.62 -5.50 17.33
C ILE A 88 7.54 -6.97 17.70
N GLY A 89 6.93 -7.24 18.86
CA GLY A 89 6.81 -8.58 19.40
C GLY A 89 7.93 -8.97 20.36
N ASP A 90 8.94 -8.12 20.52
CA ASP A 90 9.95 -8.30 21.56
C ASP A 90 9.35 -8.05 22.94
N THR A 91 9.90 -8.72 23.93
CA THR A 91 9.48 -8.55 25.32
C THR A 91 10.59 -7.89 26.12
N LEU A 92 10.25 -6.84 26.86
CA LEU A 92 11.12 -6.23 27.86
C LEU A 92 10.83 -6.88 29.21
N CYS A 93 11.87 -7.40 29.87
CA CYS A 93 11.77 -8.11 31.12
C CYS A 93 12.65 -7.47 32.19
N SER A 94 12.25 -7.62 33.45
CA SER A 94 13.18 -7.46 34.57
C SER A 94 14.26 -8.54 34.51
N PRO A 95 15.53 -8.25 34.87
CA PRO A 95 16.57 -9.26 34.99
C PRO A 95 16.24 -10.40 35.97
N GLN A 96 15.32 -10.15 36.90
CA GLN A 96 14.91 -11.13 37.91
C GLN A 96 14.02 -12.25 37.32
N LYS A 97 13.26 -11.93 36.24
CA LYS A 97 12.33 -12.89 35.58
C LYS A 97 12.32 -12.64 34.08
N VAL A 98 13.12 -13.39 33.35
CA VAL A 98 13.28 -13.26 31.90
C VAL A 98 12.38 -14.28 31.20
N GLU A 99 11.10 -13.96 31.09
CA GLU A 99 10.10 -14.77 30.43
C GLU A 99 9.40 -13.96 29.32
N PRO A 100 9.54 -14.36 28.04
CA PRO A 100 8.91 -13.66 26.95
C PRO A 100 7.38 -13.79 27.00
N ILE A 101 6.69 -12.73 26.63
CA ILE A 101 5.25 -12.73 26.42
C ILE A 101 5.00 -13.22 24.99
N PHE A 102 4.05 -14.17 24.84
CA PHE A 102 3.68 -14.63 23.50
C PHE A 102 3.17 -13.48 22.63
N SER A 103 3.74 -13.35 21.45
CA SER A 103 3.36 -12.36 20.44
C SER A 103 3.10 -13.03 19.11
N LEU A 104 2.02 -12.63 18.45
CA LEU A 104 1.81 -12.91 17.04
C LEU A 104 2.87 -12.10 16.26
N GLY A 105 3.65 -12.77 15.42
CA GLY A 105 4.70 -12.12 14.63
C GLY A 105 4.13 -11.05 13.69
N VAL A 106 4.98 -10.12 13.26
CA VAL A 106 4.66 -9.21 12.16
C VAL A 106 4.63 -10.02 10.87
N GLU A 107 3.58 -9.86 10.08
CA GLU A 107 3.46 -10.54 8.79
C GLU A 107 4.59 -10.11 7.84
N GLU A 108 5.17 -11.09 7.14
CA GLU A 108 6.17 -10.83 6.13
C GLU A 108 5.61 -10.05 4.93
N PRO A 109 6.43 -9.23 4.26
CA PRO A 109 6.05 -8.61 3.00
C PRO A 109 5.62 -9.65 1.95
N ARG A 110 4.54 -9.39 1.25
CA ARG A 110 3.98 -10.27 0.21
C ARG A 110 3.86 -9.61 -1.15
N ILE A 111 3.84 -8.28 -1.19
CA ILE A 111 3.77 -7.49 -2.41
C ILE A 111 5.01 -6.62 -2.52
N THR A 112 5.53 -6.50 -3.71
CA THR A 112 6.68 -5.67 -4.04
C THR A 112 6.37 -4.71 -5.17
N MET A 113 6.99 -3.54 -5.15
CA MET A 113 6.97 -2.54 -6.22
C MET A 113 8.35 -1.94 -6.38
N ASN A 114 8.70 -1.53 -7.59
CA ASN A 114 9.89 -0.72 -7.81
C ASN A 114 9.55 0.76 -7.61
N PHE A 115 10.33 1.43 -6.78
CA PHE A 115 10.29 2.88 -6.60
C PHE A 115 11.48 3.47 -7.33
N MET A 116 11.24 4.42 -8.22
CA MET A 116 12.25 4.98 -9.12
C MET A 116 12.21 6.49 -9.10
N VAL A 117 13.33 7.10 -9.43
CA VAL A 117 13.39 8.53 -9.70
C VAL A 117 12.53 8.85 -10.93
N ASN A 118 11.77 9.94 -10.87
CA ASN A 118 11.01 10.39 -12.02
C ASN A 118 11.95 10.90 -13.11
N ASN A 119 12.02 10.19 -14.22
CA ASN A 119 12.80 10.56 -15.41
C ASN A 119 11.92 10.99 -16.58
N SER A 120 10.62 11.23 -16.34
CA SER A 120 9.71 11.74 -17.37
C SER A 120 10.05 13.19 -17.76
N PRO A 121 9.57 13.68 -18.91
CA PRO A 121 9.71 15.10 -19.30
C PRO A 121 9.11 16.10 -18.30
N PHE A 122 8.31 15.64 -17.35
CA PHE A 122 7.70 16.47 -16.30
C PHE A 122 8.44 16.39 -14.96
N ALA A 123 9.60 15.73 -14.92
CA ALA A 123 10.39 15.62 -13.69
C ALA A 123 10.72 17.01 -13.10
N GLY A 124 10.48 17.16 -11.79
CA GLY A 124 10.76 18.39 -11.05
C GLY A 124 9.71 19.49 -11.19
N GLN A 125 8.54 19.21 -11.77
CA GLN A 125 7.45 20.20 -11.86
C GLN A 125 6.56 20.23 -10.63
N ASP A 126 6.33 19.09 -10.01
CA ASP A 126 5.38 18.93 -8.89
C ASP A 126 6.06 18.71 -7.53
N GLY A 127 7.26 18.13 -7.52
CA GLY A 127 8.00 17.79 -6.31
C GLY A 127 9.31 18.55 -6.12
N LYS A 128 9.73 18.68 -4.84
CA LYS A 128 11.02 19.26 -4.45
C LYS A 128 12.15 18.23 -4.42
N TYR A 129 11.80 16.98 -4.08
CA TYR A 129 12.75 15.90 -3.86
C TYR A 129 12.68 14.92 -5.02
N VAL A 130 13.60 15.09 -5.97
CA VAL A 130 13.59 14.41 -7.28
C VAL A 130 14.87 13.60 -7.55
N THR A 131 15.72 13.42 -6.54
CA THR A 131 17.00 12.71 -6.72
C THR A 131 17.00 11.34 -6.07
N THR A 132 17.82 10.42 -6.59
CA THR A 132 18.06 9.10 -6.00
C THR A 132 18.45 9.18 -4.52
N ARG A 133 19.29 10.16 -4.17
CA ARG A 133 19.71 10.38 -2.80
C ARG A 133 18.53 10.71 -1.89
N ASN A 134 17.66 11.64 -2.30
CA ASN A 134 16.47 11.99 -1.52
C ASN A 134 15.57 10.77 -1.30
N LEU A 135 15.35 9.99 -2.36
CA LEU A 135 14.53 8.78 -2.30
C LEU A 135 15.12 7.74 -1.35
N SER A 136 16.43 7.48 -1.45
CA SER A 136 17.16 6.56 -0.59
C SER A 136 17.12 6.96 0.89
N GLU A 137 17.39 8.23 1.19
CA GLU A 137 17.35 8.77 2.56
C GLU A 137 15.95 8.65 3.15
N ARG A 138 14.89 8.95 2.37
CA ARG A 138 13.51 8.84 2.82
C ARG A 138 13.10 7.40 3.09
N LEU A 139 13.42 6.47 2.19
CA LEU A 139 13.14 5.04 2.38
C LEU A 139 13.91 4.47 3.58
N SER A 140 15.17 4.85 3.76
CA SER A 140 15.96 4.47 4.93
C SER A 140 15.36 4.98 6.24
N LYS A 141 14.78 6.18 6.23
CA LYS A 141 14.07 6.72 7.39
C LYS A 141 12.79 5.93 7.68
N GLU A 142 12.04 5.55 6.66
CA GLU A 142 10.83 4.74 6.82
C GLU A 142 11.12 3.38 7.47
N LEU A 143 12.22 2.71 7.10
CA LEU A 143 12.63 1.41 7.66
C LEU A 143 12.90 1.46 9.17
N LYS A 144 13.17 2.64 9.74
CA LYS A 144 13.44 2.79 11.18
C LYS A 144 12.21 2.59 12.05
N SER A 145 11.02 2.87 11.51
CA SER A 145 9.73 2.77 12.22
C SER A 145 8.77 1.75 11.61
N ASN A 146 8.90 1.45 10.32
CA ASN A 146 7.99 0.59 9.58
C ASN A 146 8.56 -0.83 9.42
N VAL A 147 8.34 -1.68 10.40
CA VAL A 147 8.86 -3.07 10.44
C VAL A 147 8.22 -4.01 9.39
N GLY A 148 7.08 -3.63 8.82
CA GLY A 148 6.43 -4.39 7.75
C GLY A 148 6.92 -4.05 6.36
N LEU A 149 7.92 -3.17 6.25
CA LEU A 149 8.52 -2.73 4.99
C LEU A 149 9.91 -3.35 4.81
N ARG A 150 10.24 -3.73 3.58
CA ARG A 150 11.59 -4.12 3.18
C ARG A 150 11.99 -3.30 1.96
N VAL A 151 13.21 -2.79 1.95
CA VAL A 151 13.78 -2.03 0.83
C VAL A 151 15.08 -2.68 0.43
N GLU A 152 15.19 -3.04 -0.83
CA GLU A 152 16.37 -3.66 -1.43
C GLU A 152 16.85 -2.78 -2.59
N MET A 153 18.15 -2.59 -2.71
CA MET A 153 18.73 -1.96 -3.88
C MET A 153 18.72 -2.96 -5.03
N THR A 154 18.40 -2.49 -6.23
CA THR A 154 18.50 -3.30 -7.44
C THR A 154 19.87 -3.10 -8.11
N GLU A 155 20.09 -3.78 -9.24
CA GLU A 155 21.29 -3.56 -10.07
C GLU A 155 21.38 -2.13 -10.60
N SER A 156 20.24 -1.46 -10.75
CA SER A 156 20.17 -0.04 -11.12
C SER A 156 20.16 0.84 -9.86
N PRO A 157 21.08 1.80 -9.73
CA PRO A 157 21.19 2.65 -8.53
C PRO A 157 19.98 3.56 -8.32
N ASP A 158 19.17 3.78 -9.36
CA ASP A 158 18.00 4.67 -9.33
C ASP A 158 16.69 3.94 -9.06
N VAL A 159 16.75 2.61 -8.81
CA VAL A 159 15.59 1.75 -8.60
C VAL A 159 15.71 1.02 -7.28
N PHE A 160 14.71 1.22 -6.42
CA PHE A 160 14.57 0.56 -5.12
C PHE A 160 13.41 -0.43 -5.18
N LYS A 161 13.67 -1.69 -4.85
CA LYS A 161 12.63 -2.69 -4.69
C LYS A 161 12.04 -2.58 -3.29
N VAL A 162 10.81 -2.11 -3.20
CA VAL A 162 10.10 -1.86 -1.95
C VAL A 162 9.02 -2.91 -1.77
N SER A 163 9.11 -3.66 -0.68
CA SER A 163 8.19 -4.76 -0.38
C SER A 163 7.39 -4.46 0.87
N GLY A 164 6.08 -4.72 0.82
CA GLY A 164 5.14 -4.46 1.89
C GLY A 164 4.14 -5.59 2.08
N ARG A 165 3.34 -5.51 3.14
CA ARG A 165 2.35 -6.53 3.49
C ARG A 165 1.21 -6.62 2.48
N GLY A 166 0.87 -5.51 1.83
CA GLY A 166 -0.21 -5.44 0.86
C GLY A 166 -0.19 -4.14 0.05
N GLU A 167 -1.07 -4.05 -0.93
CA GLU A 167 -1.21 -2.89 -1.83
C GLU A 167 -1.45 -1.59 -1.06
N LEU A 168 -2.37 -1.60 -0.09
CA LEU A 168 -2.69 -0.41 0.70
C LEU A 168 -1.48 0.10 1.51
N HIS A 169 -0.64 -0.80 2.01
CA HIS A 169 0.58 -0.42 2.75
C HIS A 169 1.53 0.40 1.87
N LEU A 170 1.75 -0.06 0.63
CA LEU A 170 2.62 0.65 -0.33
C LEU A 170 1.96 1.93 -0.85
N SER A 171 0.65 1.94 -1.10
CA SER A 171 -0.10 3.13 -1.52
C SER A 171 -0.03 4.26 -0.48
N ILE A 172 -0.17 3.92 0.81
CA ILE A 172 -0.03 4.89 1.90
C ILE A 172 1.39 5.48 1.93
N LEU A 173 2.42 4.64 1.76
CA LEU A 173 3.80 5.12 1.70
C LEU A 173 4.00 6.11 0.53
N ILE A 174 3.53 5.76 -0.67
CA ILE A 174 3.60 6.62 -1.86
C ILE A 174 2.90 7.95 -1.59
N GLU A 175 1.68 7.92 -1.06
CA GLU A 175 0.90 9.12 -0.78
C GLU A 175 1.56 10.01 0.29
N ASN A 176 2.12 9.43 1.34
CA ASN A 176 2.87 10.19 2.35
C ASN A 176 4.09 10.86 1.73
N MET A 177 4.87 10.13 0.92
CA MET A 177 6.02 10.69 0.22
C MET A 177 5.61 11.83 -0.73
N ARG A 178 4.53 11.64 -1.49
CA ARG A 178 3.97 12.69 -2.36
C ARG A 178 3.61 13.96 -1.57
N ARG A 179 2.93 13.82 -0.43
CA ARG A 179 2.56 14.95 0.47
C ARG A 179 3.78 15.64 1.08
N GLU A 180 4.86 14.91 1.32
CA GLU A 180 6.13 15.47 1.78
C GLU A 180 6.88 16.22 0.67
N GLY A 181 6.45 16.12 -0.59
CA GLY A 181 7.04 16.79 -1.76
C GLY A 181 8.05 15.94 -2.51
N TYR A 182 8.02 14.62 -2.34
CA TYR A 182 8.77 13.69 -3.19
C TYR A 182 8.02 13.45 -4.50
N GLU A 183 8.78 13.43 -5.58
CA GLU A 183 8.32 13.07 -6.91
C GLU A 183 9.04 11.79 -7.33
N LEU A 184 8.27 10.74 -7.60
CA LEU A 184 8.80 9.42 -7.91
C LEU A 184 7.91 8.69 -8.90
N GLN A 185 8.49 7.71 -9.58
CA GLN A 185 7.78 6.73 -10.39
C GLN A 185 7.68 5.41 -9.62
N VAL A 186 6.62 4.66 -9.86
CA VAL A 186 6.44 3.33 -9.29
C VAL A 186 6.06 2.33 -10.38
N SER A 187 6.49 1.08 -10.21
CA SER A 187 6.00 -0.02 -11.05
C SER A 187 4.63 -0.49 -10.55
N ARG A 188 3.98 -1.34 -11.34
CA ARG A 188 2.82 -2.08 -10.84
C ARG A 188 3.21 -2.96 -9.65
N PRO A 189 2.27 -3.23 -8.73
CA PRO A 189 2.50 -4.16 -7.63
C PRO A 189 2.61 -5.60 -8.15
N GLU A 190 3.57 -6.35 -7.62
CA GLU A 190 3.79 -7.75 -7.92
C GLU A 190 3.84 -8.57 -6.63
N VAL A 191 3.35 -9.81 -6.66
CA VAL A 191 3.44 -10.70 -5.50
C VAL A 191 4.83 -11.32 -5.39
N ILE A 192 5.28 -11.51 -4.16
CA ILE A 192 6.56 -12.18 -3.88
C ILE A 192 6.35 -13.68 -3.97
N LEU A 193 6.95 -14.30 -4.98
CA LEU A 193 6.95 -15.75 -5.15
C LEU A 193 8.00 -16.39 -4.25
N LYS A 194 7.69 -17.56 -3.70
CA LYS A 194 8.64 -18.39 -2.92
C LYS A 194 8.80 -19.75 -3.59
N LYS A 195 10.00 -20.30 -3.53
CA LYS A 195 10.26 -21.67 -3.95
C LYS A 195 10.16 -22.59 -2.74
N ILE A 196 9.12 -23.43 -2.69
CA ILE A 196 8.86 -24.37 -1.59
C ILE A 196 8.94 -25.78 -2.16
N LEU A 197 9.84 -26.62 -1.64
CA LEU A 197 10.08 -27.96 -2.12
C LEU A 197 10.26 -28.03 -3.66
N ASP A 198 11.06 -27.10 -4.21
CA ASP A 198 11.31 -26.91 -5.64
C ASP A 198 10.10 -26.46 -6.49
N VAL A 199 8.95 -26.20 -5.89
CA VAL A 199 7.76 -25.68 -6.56
C VAL A 199 7.65 -24.17 -6.36
N VAL A 200 7.48 -23.43 -7.47
CA VAL A 200 7.19 -21.99 -7.41
C VAL A 200 5.81 -21.81 -6.80
N SER A 201 5.75 -21.12 -5.67
CA SER A 201 4.53 -20.92 -4.88
C SER A 201 4.25 -19.43 -4.73
N GLU A 202 2.97 -19.09 -4.74
CA GLU A 202 2.45 -17.74 -4.58
C GLU A 202 1.64 -17.61 -3.30
N PRO A 203 1.54 -16.40 -2.71
CA PRO A 203 0.73 -16.17 -1.53
C PRO A 203 -0.76 -16.27 -1.89
N VAL A 204 -1.53 -16.96 -1.04
CA VAL A 204 -2.97 -17.14 -1.13
C VAL A 204 -3.64 -16.50 0.06
N GLU A 205 -4.72 -15.77 -0.20
CA GLU A 205 -5.54 -15.11 0.79
C GLU A 205 -6.83 -15.90 1.06
N HIS A 206 -7.26 -15.95 2.31
CA HIS A 206 -8.61 -16.31 2.70
C HIS A 206 -9.46 -15.06 2.67
N VAL A 207 -10.47 -15.04 1.80
CA VAL A 207 -11.35 -13.91 1.56
C VAL A 207 -12.74 -14.24 2.05
N ILE A 208 -13.32 -13.34 2.83
CA ILE A 208 -14.70 -13.41 3.32
C ILE A 208 -15.44 -12.20 2.77
N ILE A 209 -16.54 -12.47 2.06
CA ILE A 209 -17.35 -11.43 1.42
C ILE A 209 -18.80 -11.57 1.88
N ASP A 210 -19.36 -10.50 2.39
CA ASP A 210 -20.78 -10.40 2.71
C ASP A 210 -21.45 -9.45 1.70
N VAL A 211 -22.38 -9.99 0.90
CA VAL A 211 -23.08 -9.23 -0.16
C VAL A 211 -24.57 -9.59 -0.20
N PRO A 212 -25.43 -8.64 -0.59
CA PRO A 212 -26.82 -8.94 -0.96
C PRO A 212 -26.90 -9.99 -2.06
N GLU A 213 -27.93 -10.83 -2.03
CA GLU A 213 -28.11 -11.97 -2.94
C GLU A 213 -28.02 -11.55 -4.43
N ALA A 214 -28.49 -10.37 -4.76
CA ALA A 214 -28.46 -9.81 -6.13
C ALA A 214 -27.05 -9.70 -6.73
N PHE A 215 -26.00 -9.58 -5.92
CA PHE A 215 -24.61 -9.40 -6.37
C PHE A 215 -23.77 -10.68 -6.28
N VAL A 216 -24.27 -11.75 -5.67
CA VAL A 216 -23.55 -13.02 -5.47
C VAL A 216 -23.00 -13.58 -6.77
N GLY A 217 -23.81 -13.63 -7.81
CA GLY A 217 -23.41 -14.17 -9.11
C GLY A 217 -22.25 -13.36 -9.75
N THR A 218 -22.34 -12.05 -9.71
CA THR A 218 -21.30 -11.15 -10.24
C THR A 218 -19.97 -11.31 -9.50
N VAL A 219 -20.02 -11.41 -8.16
CA VAL A 219 -18.83 -11.59 -7.33
C VAL A 219 -18.17 -12.94 -7.63
N ILE A 220 -18.93 -14.04 -7.70
CA ILE A 220 -18.41 -15.38 -7.98
C ILE A 220 -17.76 -15.41 -9.38
N GLU A 221 -18.42 -14.86 -10.41
CA GLU A 221 -17.90 -14.82 -11.76
C GLU A 221 -16.56 -14.07 -11.84
N LYS A 222 -16.51 -12.86 -11.25
CA LYS A 222 -15.31 -12.02 -11.31
C LYS A 222 -14.13 -12.60 -10.54
N LEU A 223 -14.37 -13.09 -9.34
CA LEU A 223 -13.33 -13.77 -8.55
C LEU A 223 -12.87 -15.08 -9.20
N GLY A 224 -13.77 -15.83 -9.85
CA GLY A 224 -13.41 -17.03 -10.61
C GLY A 224 -12.42 -16.73 -11.74
N LYS A 225 -12.63 -15.63 -12.49
CA LYS A 225 -11.67 -15.17 -13.53
C LYS A 225 -10.29 -14.82 -12.93
N ARG A 226 -10.25 -14.42 -11.66
CA ARG A 226 -9.04 -14.08 -10.89
C ARG A 226 -8.46 -15.29 -10.13
N LYS A 227 -8.84 -16.53 -10.50
CA LYS A 227 -8.38 -17.80 -9.92
C LYS A 227 -8.78 -18.03 -8.46
N ALA A 228 -9.87 -17.40 -8.01
CA ALA A 228 -10.44 -17.70 -6.71
C ALA A 228 -11.16 -19.05 -6.72
N GLU A 229 -11.06 -19.76 -5.62
CA GLU A 229 -11.77 -20.99 -5.33
C GLU A 229 -12.82 -20.73 -4.27
N LEU A 230 -14.10 -20.86 -4.62
CA LEU A 230 -15.18 -20.76 -3.65
C LEU A 230 -15.12 -21.97 -2.71
N LYS A 231 -14.99 -21.72 -1.42
CA LYS A 231 -14.93 -22.74 -0.37
C LYS A 231 -16.27 -22.93 0.33
N ASN A 232 -16.99 -21.82 0.56
CA ASN A 232 -18.23 -21.87 1.29
C ASN A 232 -19.18 -20.75 0.85
N MET A 233 -20.49 -21.00 0.97
CA MET A 233 -21.53 -20.01 0.73
C MET A 233 -22.66 -20.24 1.74
N LEU A 234 -22.92 -19.26 2.59
CA LEU A 234 -23.86 -19.36 3.68
C LEU A 234 -24.75 -18.11 3.76
N PRO A 235 -26.03 -18.25 4.11
CA PRO A 235 -26.86 -17.11 4.49
C PRO A 235 -26.25 -16.40 5.72
N PHE A 236 -26.17 -15.09 5.70
CA PHE A 236 -25.67 -14.29 6.80
C PHE A 236 -26.51 -13.03 6.96
N ASN A 237 -27.45 -13.04 7.90
CA ASN A 237 -28.48 -12.01 8.06
C ASN A 237 -29.29 -11.82 6.77
N GLU A 238 -29.34 -10.58 6.24
CA GLU A 238 -29.99 -10.24 4.96
C GLU A 238 -29.06 -10.42 3.76
N ASN A 239 -27.81 -10.85 3.98
CA ASN A 239 -26.78 -11.03 2.98
C ASN A 239 -26.41 -12.51 2.80
N THR A 240 -25.61 -12.78 1.79
CA THR A 240 -24.93 -14.08 1.61
C THR A 240 -23.44 -13.88 1.89
N ARG A 241 -22.90 -14.74 2.77
CA ARG A 241 -21.47 -14.83 3.04
C ARG A 241 -20.83 -15.81 2.10
N LEU A 242 -19.80 -15.35 1.42
CA LEU A 242 -18.97 -16.12 0.50
C LEU A 242 -17.55 -16.23 1.07
N GLU A 243 -16.98 -17.42 1.06
CA GLU A 243 -15.60 -17.67 1.48
C GLU A 243 -14.80 -18.20 0.31
N PHE A 244 -13.67 -17.55 0.03
CA PHE A 244 -12.78 -17.93 -1.08
C PHE A 244 -11.35 -18.11 -0.60
N PHE A 245 -10.61 -18.95 -1.34
CA PHE A 245 -9.15 -18.90 -1.39
C PHE A 245 -8.73 -18.34 -2.74
N ILE A 246 -7.93 -17.26 -2.74
CA ILE A 246 -7.52 -16.57 -3.94
C ILE A 246 -6.03 -16.21 -3.89
N PRO A 247 -5.26 -16.33 -4.99
CA PRO A 247 -3.92 -15.78 -5.06
C PRO A 247 -3.94 -14.29 -4.74
N SER A 248 -3.01 -13.79 -3.88
CA SER A 248 -2.98 -12.37 -3.48
C SER A 248 -2.95 -11.42 -4.68
N ARG A 249 -2.30 -11.82 -5.82
CA ARG A 249 -2.31 -11.04 -7.07
C ARG A 249 -3.70 -10.93 -7.69
N GLY A 250 -4.62 -11.86 -7.41
CA GLY A 250 -6.01 -11.78 -7.87
C GLY A 250 -6.85 -10.73 -7.13
N LEU A 251 -6.39 -10.25 -5.98
CA LEU A 251 -7.04 -9.16 -5.23
C LEU A 251 -6.51 -7.78 -5.61
N ILE A 252 -5.35 -7.69 -6.26
CA ILE A 252 -4.80 -6.41 -6.72
C ILE A 252 -5.84 -5.75 -7.63
N GLY A 253 -6.24 -4.54 -7.27
CA GLY A 253 -7.23 -3.77 -7.99
C GLY A 253 -8.69 -4.26 -7.89
N TYR A 254 -8.97 -5.36 -7.22
CA TYR A 254 -10.33 -5.88 -7.14
C TYR A 254 -11.26 -5.05 -6.23
N ARG A 255 -10.71 -4.35 -5.25
CA ARG A 255 -11.51 -3.61 -4.27
C ARG A 255 -12.36 -2.51 -4.90
N GLY A 256 -11.80 -1.74 -5.82
CA GLY A 256 -12.51 -0.68 -6.55
C GLY A 256 -13.64 -1.24 -7.41
N GLU A 257 -13.34 -2.31 -8.15
CA GLU A 257 -14.31 -3.04 -8.96
C GLU A 257 -15.45 -3.62 -8.11
N PHE A 258 -15.10 -4.26 -6.99
CA PHE A 258 -16.07 -4.83 -6.04
C PHE A 258 -17.03 -3.79 -5.48
N MET A 259 -16.52 -2.63 -5.06
CA MET A 259 -17.36 -1.54 -4.53
C MET A 259 -18.31 -1.01 -5.59
N THR A 260 -17.88 -0.94 -6.85
CA THR A 260 -18.74 -0.52 -7.96
C THR A 260 -19.83 -1.54 -8.25
N ASP A 261 -19.47 -2.82 -8.35
CA ASP A 261 -20.39 -3.91 -8.66
C ASP A 261 -21.46 -4.11 -7.59
N THR A 262 -21.07 -3.94 -6.33
CA THR A 262 -21.99 -4.08 -5.19
C THR A 262 -22.65 -2.78 -4.78
N LYS A 263 -22.45 -1.69 -5.55
CA LYS A 263 -22.99 -0.35 -5.25
C LYS A 263 -22.64 0.16 -3.85
N GLY A 264 -21.49 -0.30 -3.32
CA GLY A 264 -21.03 0.02 -1.97
C GLY A 264 -21.67 -0.80 -0.84
N GLU A 265 -22.57 -1.73 -1.14
CA GLU A 265 -23.26 -2.54 -0.12
C GLU A 265 -22.46 -3.77 0.32
N GLY A 266 -21.44 -4.18 -0.44
CA GLY A 266 -20.62 -5.33 -0.15
C GLY A 266 -19.54 -5.05 0.90
N ILE A 267 -19.25 -6.04 1.73
CA ILE A 267 -18.15 -6.02 2.70
C ILE A 267 -17.15 -7.09 2.29
N LEU A 268 -15.88 -6.71 2.18
CA LEU A 268 -14.78 -7.61 1.80
C LEU A 268 -13.69 -7.57 2.86
N HIS A 269 -13.40 -8.74 3.43
CA HIS A 269 -12.28 -8.98 4.32
C HIS A 269 -11.36 -10.03 3.74
N HIS A 270 -10.05 -9.87 3.92
CA HIS A 270 -9.09 -10.89 3.51
C HIS A 270 -7.92 -10.95 4.48
N ASN A 271 -7.39 -12.14 4.66
CA ASN A 271 -6.20 -12.42 5.46
C ASN A 271 -5.32 -13.42 4.72
N PHE A 272 -4.02 -13.33 4.96
CA PHE A 272 -3.10 -14.33 4.44
C PHE A 272 -3.45 -15.72 4.96
N HIS A 273 -3.49 -16.69 4.05
CA HIS A 273 -3.75 -18.08 4.38
C HIS A 273 -2.48 -18.93 4.32
N SER A 274 -1.87 -19.05 3.14
CA SER A 274 -0.73 -19.93 2.90
C SER A 274 0.01 -19.54 1.62
N TYR A 275 1.13 -20.22 1.37
CA TYR A 275 1.74 -20.28 0.04
C TYR A 275 1.30 -21.55 -0.67
N GLU A 276 0.76 -21.43 -1.88
CA GLU A 276 0.33 -22.55 -2.72
C GLU A 276 1.02 -22.50 -4.08
N PRO A 277 1.09 -23.63 -4.82
CA PRO A 277 1.65 -23.65 -6.16
C PRO A 277 1.01 -22.60 -7.07
N PHE A 278 1.83 -21.96 -7.92
CA PHE A 278 1.39 -20.91 -8.83
C PHE A 278 0.23 -21.37 -9.73
N LYS A 279 -0.91 -20.67 -9.69
CA LYS A 279 -2.18 -21.07 -10.36
C LYS A 279 -2.28 -20.59 -11.82
N GLY A 280 -1.16 -20.25 -12.47
CA GLY A 280 -1.14 -19.78 -13.85
C GLY A 280 -1.51 -18.29 -14.00
N GLU A 281 -1.51 -17.79 -15.23
CA GLU A 281 -1.71 -16.37 -15.51
C GLU A 281 -3.12 -15.87 -15.14
N ILE A 282 -3.17 -14.62 -14.66
CA ILE A 282 -4.40 -13.85 -14.47
C ILE A 282 -4.32 -12.66 -15.41
N SER A 283 -5.35 -12.44 -16.22
CA SER A 283 -5.43 -11.25 -17.05
C SER A 283 -5.73 -10.03 -16.15
N HIS A 284 -4.81 -9.08 -16.12
CA HIS A 284 -4.94 -7.87 -15.28
C HIS A 284 -5.70 -6.74 -15.99
N ARG A 285 -5.43 -6.54 -17.28
CA ARG A 285 -6.01 -5.47 -18.08
C ARG A 285 -6.81 -6.04 -19.23
N THR A 286 -8.08 -5.66 -19.33
CA THR A 286 -8.99 -6.09 -20.39
C THR A 286 -9.06 -5.10 -21.55
N ARG A 287 -8.53 -3.89 -21.37
CA ARG A 287 -8.57 -2.81 -22.34
C ARG A 287 -7.19 -2.20 -22.58
N GLY A 288 -6.94 -1.76 -23.79
CA GLY A 288 -5.68 -1.14 -24.17
C GLY A 288 -5.52 0.29 -23.66
N ALA A 289 -4.29 0.81 -23.69
CA ALA A 289 -3.95 2.20 -23.39
C ALA A 289 -4.04 3.08 -24.64
N LEU A 290 -4.42 4.34 -24.45
CA LEU A 290 -4.17 5.40 -25.42
C LEU A 290 -2.84 6.06 -25.09
N VAL A 291 -1.88 5.96 -25.99
CA VAL A 291 -0.52 6.48 -25.81
C VAL A 291 -0.32 7.69 -26.72
N SER A 292 0.09 8.83 -26.15
CA SER A 292 0.35 10.03 -26.94
C SER A 292 1.54 9.86 -27.87
N MET A 293 1.38 10.25 -29.14
CA MET A 293 2.44 10.23 -30.17
C MET A 293 3.28 11.51 -30.17
N GLU A 294 2.84 12.57 -29.51
CA GLU A 294 3.48 13.88 -29.57
C GLU A 294 3.44 14.58 -28.22
N THR A 295 4.44 15.41 -27.99
CA THR A 295 4.49 16.34 -26.85
C THR A 295 3.75 17.63 -27.18
N GLY A 296 2.91 18.11 -26.26
CA GLY A 296 2.14 19.34 -26.46
C GLY A 296 1.03 19.54 -25.43
N VAL A 297 -0.07 20.10 -25.86
CA VAL A 297 -1.25 20.36 -25.03
C VAL A 297 -2.46 19.64 -25.62
N ALA A 298 -3.18 18.89 -24.78
CA ALA A 298 -4.41 18.21 -25.21
C ALA A 298 -5.46 19.18 -25.68
N THR A 299 -6.06 18.94 -26.85
CA THR A 299 -7.07 19.80 -27.45
C THR A 299 -8.47 19.20 -27.40
N ALA A 300 -9.49 20.01 -27.16
CA ALA A 300 -10.87 19.59 -27.20
C ALA A 300 -11.25 18.92 -28.53
N TYR A 301 -10.70 19.41 -29.63
CA TYR A 301 -10.95 18.87 -30.97
C TYR A 301 -10.46 17.41 -31.12
N SER A 302 -9.25 17.11 -30.68
CA SER A 302 -8.70 15.74 -30.77
C SER A 302 -9.41 14.79 -29.82
N ILE A 303 -9.71 15.21 -28.57
CA ILE A 303 -10.44 14.41 -27.60
C ILE A 303 -11.83 14.07 -28.14
N ASN A 304 -12.57 15.06 -28.69
CA ASN A 304 -13.89 14.86 -29.27
C ASN A 304 -13.93 13.79 -30.37
N LYS A 305 -12.89 13.75 -31.22
CA LYS A 305 -12.80 12.75 -32.30
C LYS A 305 -12.54 11.32 -31.82
N LEU A 306 -11.99 11.17 -30.64
CA LEU A 306 -11.54 9.87 -30.10
C LEU A 306 -12.45 9.34 -29.00
N GLN A 307 -13.28 10.19 -28.37
CA GLN A 307 -14.08 9.83 -27.18
C GLN A 307 -15.14 8.75 -27.44
N GLU A 308 -15.62 8.56 -28.66
CA GLU A 308 -16.60 7.50 -28.98
C GLU A 308 -16.06 6.08 -28.73
N ARG A 309 -14.74 5.90 -28.74
CA ARG A 309 -14.06 4.61 -28.61
C ARG A 309 -12.99 4.57 -27.52
N SER A 310 -13.05 5.54 -26.61
CA SER A 310 -12.03 5.66 -25.56
C SER A 310 -12.55 6.48 -24.39
N VAL A 311 -11.94 6.26 -23.23
CA VAL A 311 -12.15 7.05 -22.01
C VAL A 311 -10.85 7.79 -21.73
N PHE A 312 -10.90 9.13 -21.69
CA PHE A 312 -9.72 9.94 -21.44
C PHE A 312 -9.43 10.10 -19.95
N PHE A 313 -8.13 10.13 -19.60
CA PHE A 313 -7.62 10.43 -18.26
C PHE A 313 -7.14 11.88 -18.13
N VAL A 314 -7.15 12.62 -19.22
CA VAL A 314 -6.68 14.00 -19.32
C VAL A 314 -7.78 14.90 -19.86
N GLU A 315 -7.82 16.15 -19.38
CA GLU A 315 -8.74 17.18 -19.84
C GLU A 315 -8.10 18.03 -20.96
N PRO A 316 -8.92 18.74 -21.77
CA PRO A 316 -8.40 19.76 -22.68
C PRO A 316 -7.55 20.79 -21.92
N GLY A 317 -6.41 21.17 -22.47
CA GLY A 317 -5.47 22.10 -21.82
C GLY A 317 -4.39 21.41 -20.98
N THR A 318 -4.50 20.09 -20.72
CA THR A 318 -3.47 19.33 -20.02
C THR A 318 -2.21 19.23 -20.88
N LYS A 319 -1.03 19.51 -20.28
CA LYS A 319 0.25 19.24 -20.90
C LYS A 319 0.47 17.73 -20.97
N ILE A 320 0.98 17.27 -22.09
CA ILE A 320 1.27 15.85 -22.34
C ILE A 320 2.63 15.72 -23.01
N TYR A 321 3.24 14.55 -22.90
CA TYR A 321 4.49 14.22 -23.58
C TYR A 321 4.32 12.96 -24.44
N GLU A 322 5.18 12.78 -25.39
CA GLU A 322 5.24 11.59 -26.24
C GLU A 322 5.47 10.34 -25.37
N GLY A 323 4.63 9.31 -25.54
CA GLY A 323 4.64 8.11 -24.71
C GLY A 323 3.75 8.19 -23.45
N MET A 324 3.17 9.35 -23.13
CA MET A 324 2.25 9.48 -22.01
C MET A 324 0.95 8.71 -22.27
N VAL A 325 0.49 7.94 -21.29
CA VAL A 325 -0.84 7.33 -21.33
C VAL A 325 -1.89 8.42 -21.04
N VAL A 326 -2.76 8.67 -22.00
CA VAL A 326 -3.76 9.73 -21.96
C VAL A 326 -5.20 9.22 -21.80
N GLY A 327 -5.39 7.91 -21.85
CA GLY A 327 -6.71 7.28 -21.73
C GLY A 327 -6.69 5.78 -21.90
N GLU A 328 -7.89 5.20 -21.89
CA GLU A 328 -8.18 3.78 -22.06
C GLU A 328 -8.92 3.56 -23.40
N ASN A 329 -8.47 2.56 -24.16
CA ASN A 329 -9.13 2.16 -25.40
C ASN A 329 -10.33 1.26 -25.08
N SER A 330 -11.40 1.32 -25.87
CA SER A 330 -12.52 0.38 -25.76
C SER A 330 -12.17 -1.06 -26.14
N ARG A 331 -11.05 -1.25 -26.85
CA ARG A 331 -10.51 -2.56 -27.26
C ARG A 331 -9.33 -2.96 -26.39
N ASP A 332 -8.92 -4.20 -26.48
CA ASP A 332 -7.81 -4.80 -25.71
C ASP A 332 -6.40 -4.39 -26.18
N MET A 333 -6.28 -3.69 -27.32
CA MET A 333 -5.00 -3.27 -27.88
C MET A 333 -4.65 -1.82 -27.52
N ASP A 334 -3.39 -1.58 -27.20
CA ASP A 334 -2.84 -0.24 -27.03
C ASP A 334 -2.89 0.51 -28.38
N MET A 335 -3.25 1.78 -28.34
CA MET A 335 -3.42 2.62 -29.51
C MET A 335 -2.63 3.91 -29.40
N PRO A 336 -1.67 4.16 -30.31
CA PRO A 336 -1.02 5.46 -30.40
C PRO A 336 -2.02 6.50 -30.93
N VAL A 337 -2.10 7.66 -30.26
CA VAL A 337 -3.04 8.74 -30.58
C VAL A 337 -2.36 10.09 -30.59
N ASN A 338 -2.80 10.98 -31.47
CA ASN A 338 -2.40 12.37 -31.43
C ASN A 338 -3.52 13.20 -30.80
N VAL A 339 -3.35 13.61 -29.55
CA VAL A 339 -4.31 14.42 -28.79
C VAL A 339 -3.97 15.91 -28.77
N THR A 340 -2.86 16.31 -29.40
CA THR A 340 -2.43 17.71 -29.50
C THR A 340 -2.95 18.43 -30.72
N ARG A 341 -3.48 17.71 -31.71
CA ARG A 341 -3.92 18.26 -32.99
C ARG A 341 -5.06 19.27 -32.79
N ALA A 342 -4.82 20.50 -33.22
CA ALA A 342 -5.84 21.53 -33.27
C ALA A 342 -6.72 21.42 -34.54
N LYS A 343 -7.93 21.98 -34.47
CA LYS A 343 -8.77 22.16 -35.66
C LYS A 343 -8.04 23.08 -36.64
N GLN A 344 -7.80 22.61 -37.86
CA GLN A 344 -7.28 23.50 -38.91
C GLN A 344 -8.35 24.54 -39.27
N LEU A 345 -7.96 25.80 -39.20
CA LEU A 345 -8.80 26.89 -39.67
C LEU A 345 -8.93 26.76 -41.19
N THR A 346 -10.07 26.33 -41.69
CA THR A 346 -10.40 26.38 -43.10
C THR A 346 -11.00 27.74 -43.38
N ASN A 347 -10.39 28.48 -44.33
CA ASN A 347 -10.94 29.74 -44.86
C ASN A 347 -12.25 29.52 -45.64
N PHE A 348 -13.34 29.22 -44.98
CA PHE A 348 -14.61 29.12 -45.63
C PHE A 348 -15.63 30.11 -45.03
N ARG A 349 -16.19 30.93 -45.92
CA ARG A 349 -17.21 31.95 -45.65
C ARG A 349 -18.59 31.38 -45.21
N ALA A 350 -18.66 30.25 -44.56
CA ALA A 350 -19.87 29.75 -43.95
C ALA A 350 -19.85 30.16 -42.47
N SER A 351 -20.59 31.22 -42.17
CA SER A 351 -20.99 31.59 -40.80
C SER A 351 -22.02 30.60 -40.25
N GLY A 352 -21.74 29.30 -40.38
CA GLY A 352 -22.42 28.25 -39.64
C GLY A 352 -21.84 28.23 -38.25
N THR A 353 -22.68 28.36 -37.25
CA THR A 353 -22.40 28.12 -35.85
C THR A 353 -21.48 26.91 -35.73
N ASP A 354 -20.26 27.12 -35.22
CA ASP A 354 -19.41 26.00 -34.73
C ASP A 354 -20.28 25.30 -33.68
N ASP A 355 -20.71 24.09 -33.98
CA ASP A 355 -21.44 23.27 -33.01
C ASP A 355 -20.54 23.14 -31.77
N ALA A 356 -21.11 23.49 -30.62
CA ALA A 356 -20.41 23.40 -29.36
C ALA A 356 -19.90 21.97 -29.17
N ILE A 357 -18.58 21.80 -29.07
CA ILE A 357 -17.96 20.50 -28.84
C ILE A 357 -18.42 20.01 -27.48
N ARG A 358 -19.25 18.96 -27.46
CA ARG A 358 -19.63 18.28 -26.22
C ARG A 358 -18.64 17.18 -25.92
N LEU A 359 -17.87 17.37 -24.84
CA LEU A 359 -16.92 16.37 -24.35
C LEU A 359 -17.54 15.57 -23.21
N GLU A 360 -17.25 14.28 -23.18
CA GLU A 360 -17.46 13.47 -22.00
C GLU A 360 -16.41 13.86 -20.93
N PRO A 361 -16.80 13.90 -19.63
CA PRO A 361 -15.85 14.20 -18.56
C PRO A 361 -14.69 13.23 -18.57
N ALA A 362 -13.46 13.74 -18.38
CA ALA A 362 -12.29 12.89 -18.22
C ALA A 362 -12.37 12.10 -16.92
N ARG A 363 -11.96 10.83 -16.96
CA ARG A 363 -11.80 9.98 -15.78
C ARG A 363 -10.46 10.28 -15.11
N LEU A 364 -10.44 11.24 -14.20
CA LEU A 364 -9.24 11.55 -13.42
C LEU A 364 -8.99 10.43 -12.42
N LEU A 365 -7.87 9.71 -12.58
CA LEU A 365 -7.53 8.58 -11.73
C LEU A 365 -6.93 9.07 -10.41
N THR A 366 -7.40 8.51 -9.29
CA THR A 366 -6.69 8.58 -8.01
C THR A 366 -5.44 7.69 -8.06
N LEU A 367 -4.53 7.82 -7.09
CA LEU A 367 -3.35 6.95 -6.99
C LEU A 367 -3.74 5.47 -6.98
N GLU A 368 -4.72 5.10 -6.17
CA GLU A 368 -5.21 3.72 -6.06
C GLU A 368 -5.76 3.21 -7.40
N GLN A 369 -6.61 4.01 -8.05
CA GLN A 369 -7.15 3.68 -9.37
C GLN A 369 -6.06 3.59 -10.45
N ALA A 370 -5.01 4.41 -10.36
CA ALA A 370 -3.89 4.34 -11.28
C ALA A 370 -3.05 3.05 -11.06
N LEU A 371 -2.78 2.68 -9.80
CA LEU A 371 -2.10 1.44 -9.45
C LEU A 371 -2.90 0.19 -9.85
N GLU A 372 -4.22 0.26 -9.74
CA GLU A 372 -5.15 -0.77 -10.18
C GLU A 372 -5.15 -0.93 -11.72
N TRP A 373 -5.04 0.18 -12.44
CA TRP A 373 -5.15 0.22 -13.90
C TRP A 373 -3.84 -0.23 -14.60
N ILE A 374 -2.66 0.02 -14.02
CA ILE A 374 -1.35 -0.41 -14.57
C ILE A 374 -1.10 -1.90 -14.29
#